data_750fa9517bcc4668226e2551c4f7cbe4
#
_entry.id   750fa9517bcc4668226e2551c4f7cbe4
#
_cell.length_a   1.000
_cell.length_b   1.000
_cell.length_c   1.000
_cell.angle_alpha   90.00
_cell.angle_beta   90.00
_cell.angle_gamma   90.00
#
_symmetry.space_group_name_H-M   'P 1'
#
loop_
_entity.id
_entity.type
_entity.pdbx_description
1 polymer ?
#
loop_
_entity_poly.entity_id
_entity_poly.type
_entity_poly.pdbx_seq_one_letter_code
_entity_poly.pdbx_strand_id
1 'polypeptide(L)'
;MKTHLFSLVGLFVCPFLFSQILTVNDGSSVSISSGSSITLDGLEIAPADTYTISGANDVSRSPTAATAGTNSSVSRVYSTSALLSGFTGTLTFSYLDGELNDIVEGDLVLELQADDDSWTTYTGTVDEVNNTVSYTFNDPVSFKAVTASAADATLTIEDIYPLDSRISVYPNPTANRIYIQGENVFQAELFDLRGRKVKATNQKQIDLSDITSGSFILKVTTDNNKSKSFKIIKR
;
A
#
# COMPACT_ATOMS: atom_id res chain seq x y z
N MET A 1 -49.18 -43.63 9.23
CA MET A 1 -48.57 -42.47 9.92
C MET A 1 -47.30 -42.07 9.18
N LYS A 2 -47.30 -40.97 8.45
CA LYS A 2 -46.10 -40.40 7.77
C LYS A 2 -45.57 -39.29 8.64
N THR A 3 -44.39 -39.47 9.22
CA THR A 3 -43.69 -38.50 10.04
C THR A 3 -42.93 -37.54 9.11
N HIS A 4 -43.32 -36.27 9.05
CA HIS A 4 -42.60 -35.24 8.33
C HIS A 4 -41.51 -34.68 9.25
N LEU A 5 -40.24 -34.91 8.91
CA LEU A 5 -39.07 -34.34 9.56
C LEU A 5 -38.86 -32.92 8.99
N PHE A 6 -39.18 -31.89 9.76
CA PHE A 6 -38.84 -30.52 9.44
C PHE A 6 -37.36 -30.28 9.77
N SER A 7 -36.54 -30.12 8.75
CA SER A 7 -35.16 -29.63 8.90
C SER A 7 -35.16 -28.10 9.02
N LEU A 8 -34.92 -27.57 10.21
CA LEU A 8 -34.74 -26.16 10.45
C LEU A 8 -33.30 -25.78 10.07
N VAL A 9 -33.11 -25.25 8.86
CA VAL A 9 -31.83 -24.64 8.45
C VAL A 9 -31.75 -23.28 9.15
N GLY A 10 -31.00 -23.20 10.25
CA GLY A 10 -30.67 -21.97 10.92
C GLY A 10 -29.70 -21.17 10.06
N LEU A 11 -30.18 -20.07 9.47
CA LEU A 11 -29.34 -19.06 8.83
C LEU A 11 -28.55 -18.35 9.94
N PHE A 12 -27.27 -18.71 10.09
CA PHE A 12 -26.36 -18.03 11.02
C PHE A 12 -25.95 -16.70 10.38
N VAL A 13 -26.70 -15.64 10.66
CA VAL A 13 -26.28 -14.29 10.36
C VAL A 13 -25.21 -13.94 11.40
N CYS A 14 -23.94 -13.99 10.99
CA CYS A 14 -22.85 -13.47 11.81
C CYS A 14 -23.02 -11.93 11.87
N PRO A 15 -23.35 -11.31 13.00
CA PRO A 15 -23.37 -9.87 13.10
C PRO A 15 -21.93 -9.40 12.96
N PHE A 16 -21.66 -8.49 12.03
CA PHE A 16 -20.41 -7.74 12.00
C PHE A 16 -20.33 -6.95 13.32
N LEU A 17 -19.43 -7.37 14.20
CA LEU A 17 -19.23 -6.72 15.50
C LEU A 17 -18.38 -5.45 15.26
N PHE A 18 -19.05 -4.33 15.02
CA PHE A 18 -18.42 -3.03 15.19
C PHE A 18 -18.37 -2.74 16.69
N SER A 19 -17.19 -2.52 17.24
CA SER A 19 -17.04 -2.00 18.59
C SER A 19 -17.07 -0.48 18.53
N GLN A 20 -18.13 0.13 19.02
CA GLN A 20 -18.19 1.58 19.23
C GLN A 20 -17.27 1.96 20.40
N ILE A 21 -16.35 2.89 20.16
CA ILE A 21 -15.30 3.26 21.11
C ILE A 21 -15.56 4.62 21.74
N LEU A 22 -16.05 5.58 20.95
CA LEU A 22 -16.37 6.92 21.38
C LEU A 22 -17.68 7.37 20.72
N THR A 23 -18.57 7.94 21.52
CA THR A 23 -19.76 8.65 21.05
C THR A 23 -19.72 10.10 21.52
N VAL A 24 -19.80 11.02 20.57
CA VAL A 24 -19.99 12.44 20.84
C VAL A 24 -21.42 12.81 20.41
N ASN A 25 -22.31 13.01 21.38
CA ASN A 25 -23.71 13.32 21.10
C ASN A 25 -23.88 14.69 20.42
N ASP A 26 -25.00 14.88 19.75
CA ASP A 26 -25.36 16.16 19.16
C ASP A 26 -25.33 17.29 20.19
N GLY A 27 -24.77 18.43 19.81
CA GLY A 27 -24.57 19.58 20.73
C GLY A 27 -23.42 19.42 21.74
N SER A 28 -22.71 18.28 21.73
CA SER A 28 -21.52 18.04 22.56
C SER A 28 -20.23 18.09 21.73
N SER A 29 -19.08 18.12 22.40
CA SER A 29 -17.77 18.03 21.77
C SER A 29 -16.73 17.45 22.71
N VAL A 30 -15.70 16.84 22.11
CA VAL A 30 -14.47 16.42 22.80
C VAL A 30 -13.33 17.26 22.25
N SER A 31 -12.66 18.02 23.14
CA SER A 31 -11.49 18.84 22.79
C SER A 31 -10.22 18.20 23.32
N ILE A 32 -9.24 18.05 22.43
CA ILE A 32 -7.89 17.56 22.73
C ILE A 32 -6.96 18.78 22.65
N SER A 33 -6.39 19.17 23.79
CA SER A 33 -5.50 20.34 23.85
C SER A 33 -4.17 20.05 23.16
N SER A 34 -3.52 21.08 22.62
CA SER A 34 -2.15 20.99 22.14
C SER A 34 -1.23 20.37 23.20
N GLY A 35 -0.37 19.44 22.79
CA GLY A 35 0.52 18.70 23.69
C GLY A 35 -0.14 17.57 24.49
N SER A 36 -1.43 17.32 24.26
CA SER A 36 -2.17 16.17 24.81
C SER A 36 -2.57 15.21 23.69
N SER A 37 -2.93 13.99 24.07
CA SER A 37 -3.47 13.00 23.12
C SER A 37 -4.68 12.28 23.70
N ILE A 38 -5.46 11.64 22.84
CA ILE A 38 -6.48 10.67 23.19
C ILE A 38 -6.20 9.36 22.49
N THR A 39 -6.30 8.25 23.23
CA THR A 39 -6.16 6.91 22.64
C THR A 39 -7.52 6.23 22.59
N LEU A 40 -7.91 5.80 21.42
CA LEU A 40 -9.19 5.17 21.11
C LEU A 40 -8.93 3.72 20.64
N ASP A 41 -8.84 2.78 21.59
CA ASP A 41 -8.62 1.34 21.37
C ASP A 41 -7.46 1.02 20.41
N GLY A 42 -6.34 1.77 20.55
CA GLY A 42 -5.13 1.60 19.72
C GLY A 42 -4.94 2.65 18.62
N LEU A 43 -5.90 3.56 18.41
CA LEU A 43 -5.68 4.76 17.60
C LEU A 43 -5.40 5.94 18.55
N GLU A 44 -4.19 6.48 18.54
CA GLU A 44 -3.84 7.69 19.25
C GLU A 44 -3.93 8.90 18.31
N ILE A 45 -4.60 9.93 18.79
CA ILE A 45 -4.78 11.23 18.12
C ILE A 45 -4.08 12.28 18.98
N ALA A 46 -2.94 12.79 18.52
CA ALA A 46 -2.12 13.80 19.18
C ALA A 46 -2.06 15.06 18.30
N PRO A 47 -2.99 16.00 18.44
CA PRO A 47 -3.05 17.18 17.59
C PRO A 47 -1.91 18.16 17.89
N ALA A 48 -1.43 18.86 16.84
CA ALA A 48 -0.43 19.92 16.98
C ALA A 48 -1.01 21.16 17.70
N ASP A 49 -2.24 21.51 17.37
CA ASP A 49 -3.03 22.56 18.01
C ASP A 49 -4.26 21.94 18.67
N THR A 50 -5.00 22.72 19.48
CA THR A 50 -6.23 22.24 20.08
C THR A 50 -7.21 21.77 18.99
N TYR A 51 -7.58 20.50 19.02
CA TYR A 51 -8.47 19.86 18.07
C TYR A 51 -9.79 19.48 18.74
N THR A 52 -10.91 19.71 18.06
CA THR A 52 -12.24 19.44 18.60
C THR A 52 -13.01 18.48 17.70
N ILE A 53 -13.40 17.34 18.26
CA ILE A 53 -14.35 16.40 17.65
C ILE A 53 -15.75 16.84 18.10
N SER A 54 -16.53 17.35 17.16
CA SER A 54 -17.91 17.81 17.42
C SER A 54 -18.91 16.67 17.19
N GLY A 55 -20.01 16.67 17.94
CA GLY A 55 -21.12 15.72 17.76
C GLY A 55 -22.08 16.19 16.64
N ALA A 56 -22.94 15.30 16.10
CA ALA A 56 -23.03 13.88 16.41
C ALA A 56 -21.95 13.08 15.66
N ASN A 57 -21.03 12.47 16.39
CA ASN A 57 -19.96 11.66 15.78
C ASN A 57 -19.67 10.42 16.62
N ASP A 58 -19.59 9.30 15.98
CA ASP A 58 -19.22 8.01 16.58
C ASP A 58 -17.90 7.55 16.01
N VAL A 59 -16.97 7.13 16.86
CA VAL A 59 -15.77 6.42 16.45
C VAL A 59 -15.96 4.94 16.73
N SER A 60 -15.79 4.11 15.74
CA SER A 60 -15.93 2.66 15.83
C SER A 60 -14.72 1.93 15.26
N ARG A 61 -14.49 0.70 15.69
CA ARG A 61 -13.47 -0.19 15.16
C ARG A 61 -14.11 -1.43 14.55
N SER A 62 -13.68 -1.79 13.34
CA SER A 62 -14.01 -3.04 12.67
C SER A 62 -12.80 -3.97 12.69
N PRO A 63 -12.97 -5.28 12.96
CA PRO A 63 -11.93 -6.29 12.79
C PRO A 63 -11.83 -6.80 11.34
N THR A 64 -12.55 -6.18 10.40
CA THR A 64 -12.57 -6.57 9.00
C THR A 64 -11.65 -5.64 8.21
N ALA A 65 -10.73 -6.23 7.46
CA ALA A 65 -9.85 -5.48 6.58
C ALA A 65 -10.64 -4.66 5.55
N ALA A 66 -10.18 -3.45 5.26
CA ALA A 66 -10.65 -2.64 4.16
C ALA A 66 -9.75 -2.85 2.93
N THR A 67 -10.25 -2.48 1.75
CA THR A 67 -9.42 -2.34 0.57
C THR A 67 -8.94 -0.90 0.50
N ALA A 68 -7.64 -0.68 0.72
CA ALA A 68 -6.97 0.59 0.57
C ALA A 68 -6.11 0.53 -0.69
N GLY A 69 -6.47 1.29 -1.72
CA GLY A 69 -5.85 1.18 -3.03
C GLY A 69 -6.05 -0.20 -3.66
N THR A 70 -4.98 -0.88 -4.07
CA THR A 70 -5.00 -2.24 -4.61
C THR A 70 -4.78 -3.32 -3.54
N ASN A 71 -4.43 -2.94 -2.31
CA ASN A 71 -4.11 -3.84 -1.21
C ASN A 71 -5.27 -3.97 -0.22
N SER A 72 -5.33 -5.11 0.47
CA SER A 72 -6.13 -5.23 1.69
C SER A 72 -5.36 -4.63 2.86
N SER A 73 -6.06 -3.93 3.75
CA SER A 73 -5.49 -3.43 4.99
C SER A 73 -5.26 -4.54 6.02
N VAL A 74 -4.61 -4.20 7.13
CA VAL A 74 -4.68 -4.99 8.36
C VAL A 74 -6.14 -5.17 8.80
N SER A 75 -6.41 -6.22 9.58
CA SER A 75 -7.76 -6.54 10.09
C SER A 75 -8.16 -5.64 11.26
N ARG A 76 -7.93 -4.34 11.09
CA ARG A 76 -8.29 -3.26 12.03
C ARG A 76 -8.56 -1.97 11.27
N VAL A 77 -9.78 -1.47 11.34
CA VAL A 77 -10.21 -0.24 10.66
C VAL A 77 -10.97 0.61 11.65
N TYR A 78 -10.54 1.85 11.86
CA TYR A 78 -11.30 2.85 12.60
C TYR A 78 -12.13 3.67 11.63
N SER A 79 -13.40 3.91 11.97
CA SER A 79 -14.31 4.70 11.15
C SER A 79 -15.05 5.71 12.03
N THR A 80 -15.34 6.87 11.48
CA THR A 80 -16.14 7.91 12.11
C THR A 80 -17.44 8.12 11.36
N SER A 81 -18.52 8.42 12.07
CA SER A 81 -19.83 8.68 11.44
C SER A 81 -19.90 10.07 10.78
N ALA A 82 -19.04 10.99 11.19
CA ALA A 82 -18.88 12.31 10.58
C ALA A 82 -17.39 12.58 10.33
N LEU A 83 -17.10 13.34 9.29
CA LEU A 83 -15.74 13.67 8.86
C LEU A 83 -14.95 14.37 9.97
N LEU A 84 -13.77 13.91 10.28
CA LEU A 84 -12.78 14.61 11.11
C LEU A 84 -12.03 15.60 10.21
N SER A 85 -12.37 16.87 10.29
CA SER A 85 -11.90 17.88 9.35
C SER A 85 -10.74 18.70 9.93
N GLY A 86 -9.76 19.03 9.07
CA GLY A 86 -8.71 20.00 9.36
C GLY A 86 -7.75 19.55 10.47
N PHE A 87 -7.52 18.27 10.62
CA PHE A 87 -6.58 17.73 11.61
C PHE A 87 -5.13 18.04 11.20
N THR A 88 -4.35 18.56 12.16
CA THR A 88 -2.88 18.63 12.12
C THR A 88 -2.31 17.96 13.35
N GLY A 89 -1.17 17.29 13.26
CA GLY A 89 -0.56 16.57 14.37
C GLY A 89 -0.23 15.13 14.02
N THR A 90 -0.05 14.29 15.03
CA THR A 90 0.38 12.89 14.83
C THR A 90 -0.80 11.94 15.07
N LEU A 91 -1.00 11.02 14.13
CA LEU A 91 -1.79 9.82 14.33
C LEU A 91 -0.84 8.64 14.55
N THR A 92 -1.10 7.84 15.59
CA THR A 92 -0.40 6.57 15.85
C THR A 92 -1.43 5.45 15.83
N PHE A 93 -1.27 4.54 14.90
CA PHE A 93 -2.11 3.37 14.70
C PHE A 93 -1.42 2.14 15.29
N SER A 94 -2.00 1.50 16.29
CA SER A 94 -1.49 0.25 16.86
C SER A 94 -2.23 -0.95 16.27
N TYR A 95 -1.50 -2.04 16.04
CA TYR A 95 -2.01 -3.30 15.52
C TYR A 95 -1.56 -4.48 16.38
N LEU A 96 -2.09 -5.66 16.11
CA LEU A 96 -1.62 -6.91 16.67
C LEU A 96 -1.06 -7.78 15.54
N ASP A 97 -0.08 -8.64 15.83
CA ASP A 97 0.53 -9.54 14.83
C ASP A 97 -0.53 -10.39 14.10
N GLY A 98 -1.57 -10.82 14.82
CA GLY A 98 -2.68 -11.58 14.23
C GLY A 98 -3.61 -10.77 13.33
N GLU A 99 -3.45 -9.44 13.25
CA GLU A 99 -4.27 -8.54 12.41
C GLU A 99 -3.55 -8.14 11.11
N LEU A 100 -2.28 -8.52 10.93
CA LEU A 100 -1.43 -8.11 9.80
C LEU A 100 -1.94 -8.55 8.42
N ASN A 101 -2.78 -9.59 8.36
CA ASN A 101 -3.37 -10.07 7.11
C ASN A 101 -2.31 -10.38 6.03
N ASP A 102 -1.24 -11.10 6.44
CA ASP A 102 -0.06 -11.45 5.63
C ASP A 102 0.81 -10.27 5.16
N ILE A 103 0.58 -9.06 5.70
CA ILE A 103 1.42 -7.90 5.42
C ILE A 103 2.70 -7.98 6.26
N VAL A 104 3.84 -7.68 5.65
CA VAL A 104 5.12 -7.54 6.34
C VAL A 104 5.10 -6.23 7.13
N GLU A 105 5.43 -6.28 8.43
CA GLU A 105 5.33 -5.11 9.32
C GLU A 105 6.13 -3.91 8.83
N GLY A 106 7.37 -4.14 8.38
CA GLY A 106 8.24 -3.07 7.87
C GLY A 106 7.72 -2.35 6.62
N ASP A 107 6.75 -2.93 5.92
CA ASP A 107 6.13 -2.36 4.72
C ASP A 107 4.82 -1.60 5.04
N LEU A 108 4.43 -1.53 6.32
CA LEU A 108 3.19 -0.89 6.72
C LEU A 108 3.23 0.63 6.49
N VAL A 109 2.12 1.14 5.97
CA VAL A 109 1.85 2.57 5.78
C VAL A 109 0.50 2.92 6.41
N LEU A 110 0.34 4.18 6.82
CA LEU A 110 -0.93 4.68 7.32
C LEU A 110 -1.84 5.03 6.15
N GLU A 111 -3.11 4.64 6.24
CA GLU A 111 -4.14 4.94 5.23
C GLU A 111 -5.26 5.78 5.85
N LEU A 112 -5.58 6.89 5.20
CA LEU A 112 -6.73 7.73 5.56
C LEU A 112 -7.77 7.69 4.46
N GLN A 113 -9.04 7.46 4.82
CA GLN A 113 -10.16 7.54 3.89
C GLN A 113 -10.79 8.93 3.93
N ALA A 114 -10.89 9.55 2.77
CA ALA A 114 -11.57 10.83 2.58
C ALA A 114 -13.11 10.66 2.53
N ASP A 115 -13.83 11.77 2.44
CA ASP A 115 -15.30 11.78 2.40
C ASP A 115 -15.88 11.13 1.13
N ASP A 116 -15.14 11.16 0.03
CA ASP A 116 -15.51 10.53 -1.24
C ASP A 116 -15.13 9.04 -1.35
N ASP A 117 -14.84 8.38 -0.21
CA ASP A 117 -14.40 6.99 -0.09
C ASP A 117 -13.00 6.68 -0.66
N SER A 118 -12.30 7.66 -1.19
CA SER A 118 -10.92 7.46 -1.65
C SER A 118 -9.95 7.28 -0.47
N TRP A 119 -8.95 6.43 -0.65
CA TRP A 119 -7.88 6.22 0.32
C TRP A 119 -6.61 6.97 -0.10
N THR A 120 -5.93 7.55 0.86
CA THR A 120 -4.64 8.22 0.66
C THR A 120 -3.62 7.60 1.59
N THR A 121 -2.50 7.19 0.99
CA THR A 121 -1.38 6.52 1.66
C THR A 121 -0.40 7.55 2.23
N TYR A 122 0.05 7.31 3.46
CA TYR A 122 1.05 8.12 4.15
C TYR A 122 2.18 7.22 4.65
N THR A 123 3.35 7.34 4.04
CA THR A 123 4.55 6.61 4.47
C THR A 123 5.08 7.22 5.76
N GLY A 124 4.76 6.59 6.85
CA GLY A 124 5.10 7.03 8.21
C GLY A 124 6.30 6.30 8.80
N THR A 125 6.37 6.31 10.12
CA THR A 125 7.34 5.54 10.89
C THR A 125 6.67 4.27 11.40
N VAL A 126 7.26 3.11 11.10
CA VAL A 126 6.85 1.81 11.64
C VAL A 126 7.74 1.48 12.84
N ASP A 127 7.14 1.07 13.95
CA ASP A 127 7.82 0.52 15.12
C ASP A 127 7.32 -0.93 15.33
N GLU A 128 8.07 -1.88 14.80
CA GLU A 128 7.76 -3.32 14.88
C GLU A 128 7.85 -3.89 16.30
N VAL A 129 8.56 -3.20 17.23
CA VAL A 129 8.66 -3.63 18.62
C VAL A 129 7.41 -3.30 19.40
N ASN A 130 6.81 -2.16 19.11
CA ASN A 130 5.59 -1.67 19.76
C ASN A 130 4.34 -1.88 18.90
N ASN A 131 4.48 -2.46 17.71
CA ASN A 131 3.41 -2.73 16.75
C ASN A 131 2.62 -1.45 16.41
N THR A 132 3.32 -0.41 15.98
CA THR A 132 2.69 0.87 15.65
C THR A 132 3.14 1.43 14.29
N VAL A 133 2.22 2.12 13.63
CA VAL A 133 2.50 2.98 12.47
C VAL A 133 2.09 4.39 12.81
N SER A 134 2.99 5.36 12.67
CA SER A 134 2.69 6.76 13.00
C SER A 134 3.04 7.70 11.85
N TYR A 135 2.23 8.76 11.69
CA TYR A 135 2.50 9.83 10.72
C TYR A 135 2.14 11.19 11.30
N THR A 136 2.97 12.20 11.05
CA THR A 136 2.74 13.59 11.49
C THR A 136 2.31 14.46 10.31
N PHE A 137 1.10 14.99 10.41
CA PHE A 137 0.47 15.89 9.44
C PHE A 137 0.82 17.33 9.79
N ASN A 138 1.66 17.96 8.98
CA ASN A 138 1.99 19.38 9.10
C ASN A 138 0.95 20.28 8.42
N ASP A 139 0.29 19.76 7.39
CA ASP A 139 -0.81 20.41 6.69
C ASP A 139 -2.15 19.79 7.13
N PRO A 140 -3.26 20.56 7.15
CA PRO A 140 -4.56 20.07 7.55
C PRO A 140 -5.08 18.93 6.68
N VAL A 141 -5.45 17.81 7.28
CA VAL A 141 -6.09 16.67 6.60
C VAL A 141 -7.50 16.45 7.15
N SER A 142 -8.34 15.86 6.32
CA SER A 142 -9.71 15.48 6.68
C SER A 142 -9.95 14.03 6.32
N PHE A 143 -10.52 13.26 7.26
CA PHE A 143 -10.70 11.82 7.07
C PHE A 143 -11.91 11.29 7.84
N LYS A 144 -12.46 10.17 7.39
CA LYS A 144 -13.55 9.44 8.06
C LYS A 144 -13.18 8.01 8.43
N ALA A 145 -12.04 7.50 7.96
CA ALA A 145 -11.51 6.22 8.41
C ALA A 145 -9.98 6.21 8.41
N VAL A 146 -9.43 5.34 9.28
CA VAL A 146 -7.99 5.13 9.45
C VAL A 146 -7.71 3.64 9.50
N THR A 147 -6.72 3.19 8.76
CA THR A 147 -6.18 1.82 8.83
C THR A 147 -4.69 1.82 8.49
N ALA A 148 -4.07 0.66 8.46
CA ALA A 148 -2.74 0.49 7.89
C ALA A 148 -2.78 -0.59 6.80
N SER A 149 -2.00 -0.42 5.74
CA SER A 149 -1.87 -1.41 4.67
C SER A 149 -0.41 -1.56 4.26
N ALA A 150 -0.09 -2.53 3.40
CA ALA A 150 1.17 -2.48 2.68
C ALA A 150 1.13 -1.28 1.74
N ALA A 151 2.26 -0.58 1.61
CA ALA A 151 2.41 0.46 0.58
C ALA A 151 1.92 -0.13 -0.74
N ASP A 152 0.96 0.53 -1.40
CA ASP A 152 0.52 0.10 -2.71
C ASP A 152 1.77 -0.14 -3.55
N ALA A 153 1.98 -1.39 -3.96
CA ALA A 153 2.92 -1.69 -5.01
C ALA A 153 2.34 -1.16 -6.32
N THR A 154 1.91 0.11 -6.34
CA THR A 154 1.85 0.82 -7.58
C THR A 154 3.23 0.63 -8.15
N LEU A 155 3.30 0.12 -9.36
CA LEU A 155 4.46 0.21 -10.21
C LEU A 155 4.78 1.70 -10.42
N THR A 156 5.03 2.42 -9.35
CA THR A 156 5.77 3.65 -9.41
C THR A 156 7.12 3.22 -9.93
N ILE A 157 7.49 3.84 -11.00
CA ILE A 157 8.83 3.81 -11.58
C ILE A 157 9.91 4.20 -10.52
N GLU A 158 9.55 4.36 -9.27
CA GLU A 158 10.37 4.77 -8.12
C GLU A 158 10.96 3.61 -7.30
N ASP A 159 10.46 2.38 -7.41
CA ASP A 159 11.22 1.18 -7.02
C ASP A 159 12.33 0.82 -8.02
N ILE A 160 12.54 1.67 -9.00
CA ILE A 160 13.85 1.79 -9.59
C ILE A 160 14.69 2.63 -8.59
N TYR A 161 15.13 2.03 -7.48
CA TYR A 161 16.45 2.38 -6.97
C TYR A 161 17.32 2.56 -8.22
N PRO A 162 18.04 3.69 -8.40
CA PRO A 162 18.88 3.83 -9.57
C PRO A 162 19.80 2.63 -9.57
N LEU A 163 19.38 1.60 -10.33
CA LEU A 163 20.18 0.42 -10.55
C LEU A 163 21.41 0.98 -11.21
N ASP A 164 22.46 1.06 -10.45
CA ASP A 164 23.73 1.67 -10.73
C ASP A 164 23.72 2.37 -12.09
N SER A 165 23.81 3.71 -12.13
CA SER A 165 23.79 4.52 -13.35
C SER A 165 24.76 4.01 -14.44
N ARG A 166 25.51 2.97 -14.14
CA ARG A 166 26.51 2.26 -14.91
C ARG A 166 25.97 1.15 -15.84
N ILE A 167 24.69 0.69 -15.74
CA ILE A 167 24.16 -0.24 -16.73
C ILE A 167 23.69 0.52 -17.96
N SER A 168 24.37 0.27 -19.10
CA SER A 168 24.03 0.79 -20.40
C SER A 168 23.96 -0.30 -21.46
N VAL A 169 23.22 -0.06 -22.55
CA VAL A 169 23.02 -1.00 -23.65
C VAL A 169 23.33 -0.32 -24.95
N TYR A 170 24.22 -0.92 -25.75
CA TYR A 170 24.65 -0.36 -27.02
C TYR A 170 25.03 -1.45 -28.03
N PRO A 171 25.01 -1.14 -29.35
CA PRO A 171 24.39 0.05 -29.94
C PRO A 171 22.85 -0.03 -29.87
N ASN A 172 22.19 1.10 -29.76
CA ASN A 172 20.75 1.21 -29.87
C ASN A 172 20.40 2.49 -30.64
N PRO A 173 19.87 2.43 -31.86
CA PRO A 173 19.44 1.25 -32.63
C PRO A 173 20.57 0.27 -33.03
N THR A 174 20.18 -0.98 -33.25
CA THR A 174 21.09 -2.07 -33.62
C THR A 174 20.65 -2.80 -34.91
N ALA A 175 21.61 -3.35 -35.67
CA ALA A 175 21.33 -4.23 -36.81
C ALA A 175 21.33 -5.70 -36.38
N ASN A 176 22.34 -6.17 -35.61
CA ASN A 176 22.52 -7.60 -35.36
C ASN A 176 22.76 -7.93 -33.88
N ARG A 177 23.39 -7.05 -33.10
CA ARG A 177 23.88 -7.40 -31.78
C ARG A 177 23.85 -6.22 -30.83
N ILE A 178 23.55 -6.47 -29.56
CA ILE A 178 23.64 -5.49 -28.46
C ILE A 178 24.57 -6.00 -27.39
N TYR A 179 25.23 -5.07 -26.73
CA TYR A 179 26.11 -5.31 -25.58
C TYR A 179 25.54 -4.62 -24.36
N ILE A 180 25.69 -5.25 -23.22
CA ILE A 180 25.27 -4.76 -21.93
C ILE A 180 26.53 -4.41 -21.14
N GLN A 181 26.74 -3.13 -20.86
CA GLN A 181 27.79 -2.66 -20.00
C GLN A 181 27.23 -2.51 -18.60
N GLY A 182 27.92 -3.05 -17.60
CA GLY A 182 27.55 -3.00 -16.20
C GLY A 182 28.24 -4.10 -15.40
N GLU A 183 28.34 -3.91 -14.10
CA GLU A 183 28.78 -4.93 -13.17
C GLU A 183 27.58 -5.78 -12.73
N ASN A 184 27.84 -6.99 -12.26
CA ASN A 184 26.83 -7.87 -11.63
C ASN A 184 25.58 -8.18 -12.49
N VAL A 185 25.70 -8.18 -13.81
CA VAL A 185 24.59 -8.59 -14.68
C VAL A 185 24.40 -10.11 -14.56
N PHE A 186 23.27 -10.54 -14.02
CA PHE A 186 22.91 -11.94 -13.85
C PHE A 186 22.17 -12.51 -15.07
N GLN A 187 21.19 -11.76 -15.61
CA GLN A 187 20.36 -12.21 -16.71
C GLN A 187 19.87 -11.03 -17.55
N ALA A 188 19.70 -11.27 -18.85
CA ALA A 188 19.05 -10.32 -19.78
C ALA A 188 17.97 -11.05 -20.57
N GLU A 189 16.77 -10.48 -20.62
CA GLU A 189 15.61 -11.02 -21.28
C GLU A 189 15.02 -10.00 -22.25
N LEU A 190 14.79 -10.41 -23.50
CA LEU A 190 14.20 -9.59 -24.55
C LEU A 190 12.74 -9.96 -24.76
N PHE A 191 11.86 -8.96 -24.77
CA PHE A 191 10.42 -9.11 -24.97
C PHE A 191 9.95 -8.31 -26.17
N ASP A 192 8.97 -8.85 -26.91
CA ASP A 192 8.21 -8.07 -27.87
C ASP A 192 7.21 -7.12 -27.18
N LEU A 193 6.58 -6.22 -27.94
CA LEU A 193 5.63 -5.24 -27.39
C LEU A 193 4.33 -5.89 -26.86
N ARG A 194 4.13 -7.19 -27.05
CA ARG A 194 3.01 -7.96 -26.48
C ARG A 194 3.41 -8.64 -25.16
N GLY A 195 4.63 -8.41 -24.68
CA GLY A 195 5.16 -9.02 -23.46
C GLY A 195 5.64 -10.47 -23.62
N ARG A 196 5.70 -11.00 -24.86
CA ARG A 196 6.20 -12.35 -25.12
C ARG A 196 7.73 -12.32 -25.11
N LYS A 197 8.35 -13.20 -24.32
CA LYS A 197 9.80 -13.37 -24.30
C LYS A 197 10.29 -13.95 -25.64
N VAL A 198 11.19 -13.23 -26.28
CA VAL A 198 11.77 -13.58 -27.60
C VAL A 198 13.15 -14.20 -27.44
N LYS A 199 13.92 -13.73 -26.44
CA LYS A 199 15.27 -14.21 -26.17
C LYS A 199 15.67 -14.00 -24.72
N ALA A 200 16.58 -14.84 -24.20
CA ALA A 200 17.19 -14.68 -22.90
C ALA A 200 18.64 -15.12 -22.94
N THR A 201 19.49 -14.48 -22.11
CA THR A 201 20.91 -14.83 -21.98
C THR A 201 21.42 -14.41 -20.60
N ASN A 202 22.44 -15.12 -20.12
CA ASN A 202 23.22 -14.74 -18.94
C ASN A 202 24.58 -14.10 -19.33
N GLN A 203 24.74 -13.76 -20.60
CA GLN A 203 25.93 -13.09 -21.12
C GLN A 203 25.66 -11.59 -21.29
N LYS A 204 26.73 -10.79 -21.25
CA LYS A 204 26.67 -9.33 -21.51
C LYS A 204 26.53 -8.98 -22.99
N GLN A 205 25.98 -9.91 -23.79
CA GLN A 205 25.80 -9.75 -25.22
C GLN A 205 24.58 -10.54 -25.70
N ILE A 206 23.78 -9.94 -26.57
CA ILE A 206 22.62 -10.59 -27.19
C ILE A 206 22.75 -10.48 -28.71
N ASP A 207 22.70 -11.62 -29.41
CA ASP A 207 22.60 -11.67 -30.83
C ASP A 207 21.13 -11.57 -31.26
N LEU A 208 20.82 -10.62 -32.15
CA LEU A 208 19.48 -10.30 -32.64
C LEU A 208 19.37 -10.57 -34.16
N SER A 209 20.37 -11.24 -34.79
CA SER A 209 20.41 -11.46 -36.23
C SER A 209 19.23 -12.30 -36.74
N ASP A 210 18.68 -13.16 -35.90
CA ASP A 210 17.52 -14.03 -36.16
C ASP A 210 16.17 -13.36 -35.83
N ILE A 211 16.18 -12.11 -35.40
CA ILE A 211 14.98 -11.38 -34.99
C ILE A 211 14.63 -10.33 -36.06
N THR A 212 13.34 -10.23 -36.38
CA THR A 212 12.83 -9.23 -37.33
C THR A 212 13.00 -7.80 -36.82
N SER A 213 13.14 -6.84 -37.75
CA SER A 213 13.19 -5.42 -37.39
C SER A 213 11.95 -5.00 -36.60
N GLY A 214 12.15 -4.14 -35.57
CA GLY A 214 11.07 -3.70 -34.68
C GLY A 214 11.55 -3.11 -33.38
N SER A 215 10.60 -2.79 -32.51
CA SER A 215 10.85 -2.33 -31.14
C SER A 215 10.66 -3.47 -30.14
N PHE A 216 11.57 -3.57 -29.20
CA PHE A 216 11.59 -4.59 -28.15
C PHE A 216 11.90 -3.95 -26.79
N ILE A 217 11.58 -4.66 -25.71
CA ILE A 217 11.97 -4.29 -24.35
C ILE A 217 13.00 -5.30 -23.86
N LEU A 218 14.16 -4.82 -23.48
CA LEU A 218 15.20 -5.61 -22.83
C LEU A 218 15.15 -5.38 -21.32
N LYS A 219 14.89 -6.43 -20.55
CA LYS A 219 15.00 -6.44 -19.11
C LYS A 219 16.37 -7.03 -18.72
N VAL A 220 17.17 -6.26 -18.01
CA VAL A 220 18.47 -6.69 -17.45
C VAL A 220 18.31 -6.83 -15.95
N THR A 221 18.63 -8.02 -15.42
CA THR A 221 18.55 -8.33 -13.98
C THR A 221 19.96 -8.54 -13.44
N THR A 222 20.24 -8.03 -12.27
CA THR A 222 21.52 -8.19 -11.55
C THR A 222 21.45 -9.34 -10.55
N ASP A 223 22.58 -9.74 -10.01
CA ASP A 223 22.74 -10.82 -9.01
C ASP A 223 22.02 -10.54 -7.67
N ASN A 224 21.77 -9.26 -7.34
CA ASN A 224 20.97 -8.86 -6.19
C ASN A 224 19.47 -8.69 -6.52
N ASN A 225 19.00 -9.36 -7.59
CA ASN A 225 17.63 -9.43 -8.06
C ASN A 225 16.99 -8.07 -8.47
N LYS A 226 17.79 -7.02 -8.65
CA LYS A 226 17.32 -5.75 -9.21
C LYS A 226 17.25 -5.82 -10.73
N SER A 227 16.32 -5.09 -11.36
CA SER A 227 16.18 -5.10 -12.81
C SER A 227 16.04 -3.71 -13.42
N LYS A 228 16.54 -3.54 -14.65
CA LYS A 228 16.40 -2.32 -15.45
C LYS A 228 15.93 -2.66 -16.86
N SER A 229 14.98 -1.88 -17.38
CA SER A 229 14.43 -2.09 -18.72
C SER A 229 14.92 -1.04 -19.72
N PHE A 230 15.21 -1.49 -20.93
CA PHE A 230 15.66 -0.65 -22.02
C PHE A 230 14.79 -0.89 -23.25
N LYS A 231 14.36 0.20 -23.93
CA LYS A 231 13.75 0.07 -25.25
C LYS A 231 14.86 -0.17 -26.29
N ILE A 232 14.76 -1.26 -27.06
CA ILE A 232 15.69 -1.63 -28.12
C ILE A 232 15.02 -1.43 -29.48
N ILE A 233 15.71 -0.78 -30.38
CA ILE A 233 15.27 -0.61 -31.78
C ILE A 233 16.16 -1.48 -32.67
N LYS A 234 15.59 -2.55 -33.25
CA LYS A 234 16.22 -3.44 -34.25
C LYS A 234 15.90 -2.89 -35.65
N ARG A 235 16.94 -2.65 -36.42
CA ARG A 235 16.84 -2.27 -37.82
C ARG A 235 17.04 -3.46 -38.77
#